data_1f9bb048a75d014636d81513de866a24
#
_entry.id   1f9bb048a75d014636d81513de866a24
#
_cell.length_a   1.000
_cell.length_b   1.000
_cell.length_c   1.000
_cell.angle_alpha   90.00
_cell.angle_beta   90.00
_cell.angle_gamma   90.00
#
_symmetry.space_group_name_H-M   'P 1'
#
loop_
_entity.id
_entity.type
_entity.pdbx_description
1 polymer ?
#
loop_
_entity_poly.entity_id
_entity_poly.type
_entity_poly.pdbx_seq_one_letter_code
_entity_poly.pdbx_strand_id
1 'polypeptide(L)'
;MKQTVLMEKYPVFELELPKSETTFQSVDAIIAHLKEKIDAHPVAAYIGIFDHYTHTKGLPEGQVAENIQDAKLIVFCFGTALPNPHVMAVRPRSIGVVDLGDKFVINFMEPPMPVATQAMEAWVKGLRNA
;
A
#
# COMPACT_ATOMS: atom_id res chain seq x y z
N MET A 1 3.56 8.32 10.28
CA MET A 1 2.87 8.40 8.97
C MET A 1 2.52 9.85 8.69
N LYS A 2 2.77 10.32 7.48
CA LYS A 2 2.36 11.67 7.10
C LYS A 2 1.23 11.61 6.07
N GLN A 3 0.38 12.62 6.10
CA GLN A 3 -0.66 12.84 5.12
C GLN A 3 -0.22 14.03 4.25
N THR A 4 -0.27 13.86 2.94
CA THR A 4 0.18 14.89 2.01
C THR A 4 -0.69 14.89 0.75
N VAL A 5 -0.48 15.84 -0.13
CA VAL A 5 -1.17 15.91 -1.42
C VAL A 5 -0.12 15.78 -2.51
N LEU A 6 -0.04 14.58 -3.10
CA LEU A 6 0.91 14.26 -4.15
C LEU A 6 0.56 15.07 -5.41
N MET A 7 1.57 15.75 -5.99
CA MET A 7 1.39 16.57 -7.20
C MET A 7 0.29 17.62 -7.04
N GLU A 8 0.06 18.08 -5.81
CA GLU A 8 -0.97 19.08 -5.46
C GLU A 8 -2.40 18.65 -5.79
N LYS A 9 -2.64 17.37 -6.07
CA LYS A 9 -3.95 16.86 -6.52
C LYS A 9 -4.42 15.62 -5.77
N TYR A 10 -3.50 14.76 -5.34
CA TYR A 10 -3.85 13.42 -4.84
C TYR A 10 -3.53 13.31 -3.36
N PRO A 11 -4.54 13.21 -2.47
CA PRO A 11 -4.30 13.01 -1.04
C PRO A 11 -3.76 11.60 -0.79
N VAL A 12 -2.58 11.52 -0.16
CA VAL A 12 -1.93 10.25 0.15
C VAL A 12 -1.48 10.20 1.61
N PHE A 13 -1.44 8.99 2.16
CA PHE A 13 -0.78 8.68 3.42
C PHE A 13 0.53 7.98 3.10
N GLU A 14 1.59 8.35 3.80
CA GLU A 14 2.91 7.78 3.58
C GLU A 14 3.66 7.57 4.89
N LEU A 15 4.25 6.40 5.05
CA LEU A 15 5.12 6.06 6.15
C LEU A 15 6.52 5.77 5.61
N GLU A 16 7.51 6.48 6.10
CA GLU A 16 8.91 6.11 5.94
C GLU A 16 9.28 5.24 7.15
N LEU A 17 9.71 4.01 6.88
CA LEU A 17 9.98 3.01 7.90
C LEU A 17 11.42 2.51 7.79
N PRO A 18 12.35 3.05 8.60
CA PRO A 18 13.70 2.53 8.64
C PRO A 18 13.69 1.04 9.01
N LYS A 19 14.54 0.24 8.37
CA LYS A 19 14.61 -1.20 8.65
C LYS A 19 15.02 -1.50 10.08
N SER A 20 15.69 -0.56 10.74
CA SER A 20 16.03 -0.68 12.17
C SER A 20 14.83 -0.52 13.10
N GLU A 21 13.70 -0.01 12.61
CA GLU A 21 12.51 0.26 13.42
C GLU A 21 11.39 -0.74 13.18
N THR A 22 11.68 -1.84 12.49
CA THR A 22 10.71 -2.88 12.19
C THR A 22 11.36 -4.26 12.20
N THR A 23 10.57 -5.29 12.50
CA THR A 23 11.01 -6.68 12.38
C THR A 23 10.88 -7.20 10.95
N PHE A 24 10.11 -6.53 10.11
CA PHE A 24 9.96 -6.90 8.70
C PHE A 24 11.19 -6.45 7.93
N GLN A 25 11.82 -7.35 7.16
CA GLN A 25 13.06 -7.04 6.47
C GLN A 25 12.96 -7.16 4.95
N SER A 26 11.76 -7.36 4.43
CA SER A 26 11.53 -7.42 2.98
C SER A 26 10.15 -6.89 2.61
N VAL A 27 10.00 -6.49 1.37
CA VAL A 27 8.69 -6.12 0.81
C VAL A 27 7.72 -7.29 0.95
N ASP A 28 8.16 -8.51 0.64
CA ASP A 28 7.30 -9.70 0.71
C ASP A 28 6.80 -9.96 2.13
N ALA A 29 7.64 -9.75 3.14
CA ALA A 29 7.23 -9.92 4.54
C ALA A 29 6.16 -8.89 4.94
N ILE A 30 6.32 -7.65 4.51
CA ILE A 30 5.33 -6.59 4.77
C ILE A 30 4.01 -6.90 4.05
N ILE A 31 4.07 -7.29 2.79
CA ILE A 31 2.89 -7.65 1.99
C ILE A 31 2.14 -8.82 2.64
N ALA A 32 2.85 -9.85 3.10
CA ALA A 32 2.22 -10.99 3.78
C ALA A 32 1.51 -10.56 5.06
N HIS A 33 2.11 -9.67 5.84
CA HIS A 33 1.50 -9.13 7.05
C HIS A 33 0.24 -8.33 6.74
N LEU A 34 0.30 -7.46 5.73
CA LEU A 34 -0.86 -6.67 5.31
C LEU A 34 -1.99 -7.58 4.82
N LYS A 35 -1.65 -8.67 4.09
CA LYS A 35 -2.65 -9.65 3.66
C LYS A 35 -3.35 -10.30 4.85
N GLU A 36 -2.61 -10.65 5.91
CA GLU A 36 -3.22 -11.19 7.13
C GLU A 36 -4.22 -10.20 7.75
N LYS A 37 -3.88 -8.92 7.77
CA LYS A 37 -4.77 -7.87 8.30
C LYS A 37 -6.02 -7.71 7.45
N ILE A 38 -5.86 -7.76 6.12
CA ILE A 38 -6.99 -7.68 5.19
C ILE A 38 -7.92 -8.90 5.39
N ASP A 39 -7.36 -10.10 5.43
CA ASP A 39 -8.12 -11.34 5.60
C ASP A 39 -8.86 -11.38 6.93
N ALA A 40 -8.31 -10.78 7.98
CA ALA A 40 -8.92 -10.73 9.30
C ALA A 40 -9.99 -9.63 9.43
N HIS A 41 -10.06 -8.69 8.51
CA HIS A 41 -11.02 -7.59 8.58
C HIS A 41 -12.39 -8.07 8.06
N PRO A 42 -13.50 -7.78 8.77
CA PRO A 42 -14.82 -8.31 8.41
C PRO A 42 -15.36 -7.77 7.08
N VAL A 43 -14.88 -6.63 6.60
CA VAL A 43 -15.40 -5.96 5.40
C VAL A 43 -14.40 -6.00 4.24
N ALA A 44 -13.10 -6.10 4.53
CA ALA A 44 -12.07 -6.08 3.49
C ALA A 44 -11.99 -7.43 2.76
N ALA A 45 -11.73 -7.38 1.45
CA ALA A 45 -11.53 -8.57 0.63
C ALA A 45 -10.22 -8.45 -0.13
N TYR A 46 -9.35 -9.44 0.03
CA TYR A 46 -8.09 -9.52 -0.70
C TYR A 46 -8.36 -9.82 -2.18
N ILE A 47 -7.65 -9.15 -3.08
CA ILE A 47 -7.77 -9.35 -4.52
C ILE A 47 -6.48 -9.93 -5.10
N GLY A 48 -5.32 -9.32 -4.84
CA GLY A 48 -4.07 -9.79 -5.41
C GLY A 48 -2.90 -8.91 -5.07
N ILE A 49 -1.74 -9.31 -5.59
CA ILE A 49 -0.47 -8.60 -5.44
C ILE A 49 0.07 -8.29 -6.83
N PHE A 50 0.48 -7.04 -7.05
CA PHE A 50 1.13 -6.64 -8.27
C PHE A 50 2.61 -6.36 -7.99
N ASP A 51 3.51 -7.14 -8.60
CA ASP A 51 4.95 -6.93 -8.53
C ASP A 51 5.34 -5.87 -9.57
N HIS A 52 5.23 -4.62 -9.16
CA HIS A 52 5.47 -3.48 -10.02
C HIS A 52 6.93 -3.37 -10.43
N TYR A 53 7.84 -3.72 -9.52
CA TYR A 53 9.27 -3.66 -9.77
C TYR A 53 9.66 -4.58 -10.95
N THR A 54 9.28 -5.85 -10.86
CA THR A 54 9.57 -6.83 -11.92
C THR A 54 8.89 -6.46 -13.23
N HIS A 55 7.63 -6.02 -13.15
CA HIS A 55 6.88 -5.58 -14.33
C HIS A 55 7.58 -4.44 -15.05
N THR A 56 7.96 -3.39 -14.32
CA THR A 56 8.57 -2.19 -14.91
C THR A 56 9.94 -2.49 -15.47
N LYS A 57 10.76 -3.27 -14.77
CA LYS A 57 12.09 -3.68 -15.27
C LYS A 57 12.02 -4.53 -16.54
N GLY A 58 10.94 -5.27 -16.72
CA GLY A 58 10.74 -6.10 -17.92
C GLY A 58 10.24 -5.35 -19.14
N LEU A 59 9.87 -4.09 -19.00
CA LEU A 59 9.41 -3.29 -20.16
C LEU A 59 10.59 -2.81 -20.99
N PRO A 60 10.47 -2.75 -22.35
CA PRO A 60 11.56 -2.30 -23.20
C PRO A 60 12.07 -0.89 -22.87
N GLU A 61 11.19 -0.01 -22.43
CA GLU A 61 11.53 1.38 -22.05
C GLU A 61 11.28 1.64 -20.57
N GLY A 62 11.15 0.58 -19.79
CA GLY A 62 10.91 0.70 -18.35
C GLY A 62 12.11 1.28 -17.63
N GLN A 63 11.85 2.19 -16.69
CA GLN A 63 12.88 2.80 -15.85
C GLN A 63 12.46 2.71 -14.40
N VAL A 64 13.40 2.29 -13.55
CA VAL A 64 13.21 2.23 -12.10
C VAL A 64 14.32 3.08 -11.47
N ALA A 65 13.96 3.94 -10.52
CA ALA A 65 14.92 4.75 -9.81
C ALA A 65 16.00 3.85 -9.16
N GLU A 66 17.25 4.29 -9.19
CA GLU A 66 18.39 3.47 -8.74
C GLU A 66 18.29 3.02 -7.28
N ASN A 67 17.68 3.83 -6.43
CA ASN A 67 17.52 3.51 -5.02
C ASN A 67 16.34 2.57 -4.70
N ILE A 68 15.48 2.28 -5.68
CA ILE A 68 14.39 1.32 -5.50
C ILE A 68 14.92 -0.09 -5.74
N GLN A 69 14.86 -0.92 -4.71
CA GLN A 69 15.32 -2.31 -4.76
C GLN A 69 14.18 -3.31 -4.96
N ASP A 70 12.97 -2.96 -4.55
CA ASP A 70 11.76 -3.74 -4.76
C ASP A 70 10.55 -2.83 -4.59
N ALA A 71 9.44 -3.16 -5.27
CA ALA A 71 8.20 -2.39 -5.17
C ALA A 71 7.02 -3.27 -5.54
N LYS A 72 6.06 -3.41 -4.62
CA LYS A 72 4.84 -4.20 -4.84
C LYS A 72 3.63 -3.46 -4.30
N LEU A 73 2.48 -3.80 -4.86
CA LEU A 73 1.18 -3.32 -4.40
C LEU A 73 0.36 -4.51 -3.93
N ILE A 74 -0.29 -4.37 -2.76
CA ILE A 74 -1.35 -5.30 -2.39
C ILE A 74 -2.70 -4.65 -2.69
N VAL A 75 -3.57 -5.38 -3.37
CA VAL A 75 -4.84 -4.88 -3.89
C VAL A 75 -5.99 -5.57 -3.16
N PHE A 76 -6.95 -4.79 -2.72
CA PHE A 76 -8.08 -5.26 -1.92
C PHE A 76 -9.28 -4.33 -2.05
N CYS A 77 -10.42 -4.73 -1.52
CA CYS A 77 -11.66 -3.96 -1.59
C CYS A 77 -12.31 -3.85 -0.22
N PHE A 78 -12.85 -2.68 0.11
CA PHE A 78 -13.64 -2.45 1.31
C PHE A 78 -15.14 -2.35 1.02
N GLY A 79 -15.55 -2.43 -0.23
CA GLY A 79 -16.94 -2.18 -0.60
C GLY A 79 -17.86 -3.34 -0.25
N THR A 80 -18.93 -3.05 0.49
CA THR A 80 -20.02 -3.99 0.74
C THR A 80 -21.23 -3.74 -0.14
N ALA A 81 -21.24 -2.64 -0.91
CA ALA A 81 -22.36 -2.27 -1.75
C ALA A 81 -21.88 -1.50 -2.99
N LEU A 82 -22.67 -1.54 -4.03
CA LEU A 82 -22.52 -0.73 -5.22
C LEU A 82 -23.72 0.22 -5.32
N PRO A 83 -23.70 1.33 -4.55
CA PRO A 83 -24.86 2.23 -4.47
C PRO A 83 -25.13 3.05 -5.74
N ASN A 84 -24.10 3.20 -6.58
CA ASN A 84 -24.19 3.92 -7.85
C ASN A 84 -23.02 3.53 -8.74
N PRO A 85 -23.04 3.82 -10.05
CA PRO A 85 -21.95 3.43 -10.95
C PRO A 85 -20.63 4.16 -10.71
N HIS A 86 -20.64 5.31 -10.04
CA HIS A 86 -19.47 6.16 -9.90
C HIS A 86 -18.46 5.63 -8.86
N VAL A 87 -18.91 4.81 -7.91
CA VAL A 87 -18.02 4.23 -6.89
C VAL A 87 -16.94 3.34 -7.49
N MET A 88 -17.13 2.85 -8.70
CA MET A 88 -16.11 2.07 -9.40
C MET A 88 -14.81 2.85 -9.57
N ALA A 89 -14.86 4.17 -9.65
CA ALA A 89 -13.68 5.01 -9.84
C ALA A 89 -12.72 4.95 -8.63
N VAL A 90 -13.21 4.62 -7.44
CA VAL A 90 -12.40 4.55 -6.20
C VAL A 90 -12.17 3.13 -5.73
N ARG A 91 -12.45 2.16 -6.55
CA ARG A 91 -12.28 0.71 -6.26
C ARG A 91 -11.46 0.05 -7.37
N PRO A 92 -10.64 -0.94 -7.01
CA PRO A 92 -10.28 -1.37 -5.66
C PRO A 92 -9.30 -0.40 -4.98
N ARG A 93 -8.88 -0.74 -3.73
CA ARG A 93 -7.85 0.01 -3.01
C ARG A 93 -6.54 -0.74 -3.08
N SER A 94 -5.44 -0.04 -2.79
CA SER A 94 -4.11 -0.66 -2.75
C SER A 94 -3.21 0.03 -1.74
N ILE A 95 -2.23 -0.72 -1.26
CA ILE A 95 -1.12 -0.19 -0.47
C ILE A 95 0.16 -0.53 -1.19
N GLY A 96 0.98 0.47 -1.47
CA GLY A 96 2.29 0.30 -2.10
C GLY A 96 3.37 0.13 -1.04
N VAL A 97 4.30 -0.78 -1.28
CA VAL A 97 5.44 -1.06 -0.42
C VAL A 97 6.70 -1.02 -1.26
N VAL A 98 7.61 -0.13 -0.91
CA VAL A 98 8.86 0.09 -1.66
C VAL A 98 10.06 -0.11 -0.73
N ASP A 99 11.06 -0.83 -1.20
CA ASP A 99 12.33 -1.04 -0.51
C ASP A 99 13.38 -0.09 -1.09
N LEU A 100 13.92 0.79 -0.26
CA LEU A 100 14.98 1.74 -0.64
C LEU A 100 16.36 1.33 -0.12
N GLY A 101 16.51 0.12 0.39
CA GLY A 101 17.76 -0.38 0.93
C GLY A 101 17.84 -0.25 2.45
N ASP A 102 17.86 0.96 2.96
CA ASP A 102 17.93 1.25 4.41
C ASP A 102 16.56 1.38 5.05
N LYS A 103 15.55 1.66 4.26
CA LYS A 103 14.18 1.88 4.74
C LYS A 103 13.16 1.42 3.71
N PHE A 104 11.92 1.26 4.20
CA PHE A 104 10.76 1.08 3.35
C PHE A 104 9.97 2.38 3.25
N VAL A 105 9.29 2.58 2.13
CA VAL A 105 8.28 3.61 1.97
C VAL A 105 6.97 2.88 1.68
N ILE A 106 5.97 3.11 2.54
CA ILE A 106 4.65 2.50 2.42
C ILE A 106 3.63 3.61 2.25
N ASN A 107 2.84 3.54 1.18
CA ASN A 107 1.90 4.60 0.88
C ASN A 107 0.60 4.09 0.29
N PHE A 108 -0.43 4.91 0.41
CA PHE A 108 -1.74 4.66 -0.23
C PHE A 108 -2.50 5.97 -0.42
N MET A 109 -3.34 5.99 -1.45
CA MET A 109 -4.24 7.12 -1.67
C MET A 109 -5.36 7.09 -0.63
N GLU A 110 -5.72 8.25 -0.08
CA GLU A 110 -6.77 8.35 0.92
C GLU A 110 -8.09 7.79 0.39
N PRO A 111 -8.68 6.79 1.07
CA PRO A 111 -10.00 6.28 0.69
C PRO A 111 -11.09 7.30 1.00
N PRO A 112 -12.22 7.28 0.25
CA PRO A 112 -13.33 8.17 0.54
C PRO A 112 -14.17 7.74 1.76
N MET A 113 -13.86 6.57 2.34
CA MET A 113 -14.61 6.01 3.48
C MET A 113 -13.76 6.04 4.75
N PRO A 114 -14.25 6.66 5.83
CA PRO A 114 -13.50 6.70 7.10
C PRO A 114 -13.12 5.33 7.65
N VAL A 115 -13.98 4.32 7.51
CA VAL A 115 -13.68 2.94 7.95
C VAL A 115 -12.46 2.38 7.25
N ALA A 116 -12.37 2.57 5.93
CA ALA A 116 -11.22 2.11 5.16
C ALA A 116 -9.96 2.89 5.54
N THR A 117 -10.06 4.21 5.67
CA THR A 117 -8.92 5.05 6.06
C THR A 117 -8.36 4.63 7.41
N GLN A 118 -9.21 4.44 8.41
CA GLN A 118 -8.80 4.05 9.75
C GLN A 118 -8.12 2.68 9.76
N ALA A 119 -8.67 1.71 9.05
CA ALA A 119 -8.08 0.37 8.97
C ALA A 119 -6.73 0.39 8.26
N MET A 120 -6.64 1.03 7.10
CA MET A 120 -5.40 1.10 6.33
C MET A 120 -4.30 1.83 7.10
N GLU A 121 -4.63 2.94 7.78
CA GLU A 121 -3.70 3.65 8.64
C GLU A 121 -3.18 2.77 9.78
N ALA A 122 -4.08 2.07 10.47
CA ALA A 122 -3.72 1.20 11.59
C ALA A 122 -2.80 0.06 11.12
N TRP A 123 -3.11 -0.56 9.98
CA TRP A 123 -2.28 -1.64 9.45
C TRP A 123 -0.86 -1.16 9.13
N VAL A 124 -0.73 0.00 8.50
CA VAL A 124 0.57 0.53 8.10
C VAL A 124 1.36 1.01 9.33
N LYS A 125 0.72 1.73 10.25
CA LYS A 125 1.38 2.16 11.49
C LYS A 125 1.87 0.98 12.32
N GLY A 126 1.14 -0.13 12.30
CA GLY A 126 1.50 -1.36 13.03
C GLY A 126 2.75 -2.07 12.52
N LEU A 127 3.31 -1.66 11.39
CA LEU A 127 4.55 -2.23 10.86
C LEU A 127 5.78 -1.77 11.65
N ARG A 128 5.70 -0.63 12.32
CA ARG A 128 6.77 -0.11 13.17
C ARG A 128 6.73 -0.78 14.52
N ASN A 129 7.91 -1.10 15.05
CA ASN A 129 8.03 -1.63 16.41
C ASN A 129 7.47 -0.65 17.43
N ALA A 130 6.88 -1.20 18.48
CA ALA A 130 6.32 -0.39 19.56
C ALA A 130 7.43 0.32 20.35
#